data_83346c9cdcd3f05ad3601ed9099c612b
#
_entry.id   83346c9cdcd3f05ad3601ed9099c612b
#
_cell.length_a   1.000
_cell.length_b   1.000
_cell.length_c   1.000
_cell.angle_alpha   90.00
_cell.angle_beta   90.00
_cell.angle_gamma   90.00
#
_symmetry.space_group_name_H-M   'P 1'
#
loop_
_entity.id
_entity.type
_entity.pdbx_description
1 polymer ?
#
loop_
_entity_poly.entity_id
_entity_poly.type
_entity_poly.pdbx_seq_one_letter_code
_entity_poly.pdbx_strand_id
1 'polypeptide(L)'
;IERLNKEKDLIGIFLSAHPLDEWEFEVRKLCNTTAEEMNQFEAWTSPAARNAASASIQENNDEETIEDEKEALTPNQWIEKHAGQPLHMGGIIVAAEDRMSQKGNPWGKYTIEDYTGSYQFSAFGETYLKHAALLKQNAYVYLSGTIQQRGAQFKFFKPKPIEEAEYEFSLQQVQMIKDAQKDLRSI
;
A
#
# COMPACT_ATOMS: atom_id res chain seq x y z
N ILE A 1 18.43 11.01 9.82
CA ILE A 1 17.03 11.24 9.42
C ILE A 1 16.74 12.74 9.28
N GLU A 2 16.94 13.57 10.31
CA GLU A 2 16.69 15.03 10.21
C GLU A 2 17.43 15.71 9.05
N ARG A 3 18.70 15.33 8.79
CA ARG A 3 19.49 15.86 7.68
C ARG A 3 18.91 15.44 6.33
N LEU A 4 18.53 14.17 6.18
CA LEU A 4 17.93 13.62 4.97
C LEU A 4 16.55 14.25 4.68
N ASN A 5 15.74 14.45 5.71
CA ASN A 5 14.45 15.14 5.56
C ASN A 5 14.64 16.60 5.11
N LYS A 6 15.64 17.33 5.64
CA LYS A 6 15.96 18.69 5.20
C LYS A 6 16.47 18.73 3.75
N GLU A 7 17.24 17.74 3.32
CA GLU A 7 17.67 17.62 1.91
C GLU A 7 16.45 17.42 1.00
N LYS A 8 15.53 16.52 1.36
CA LYS A 8 14.30 16.28 0.61
C LYS A 8 13.39 17.51 0.57
N ASP A 9 13.23 18.21 1.69
CA ASP A 9 12.39 19.42 1.76
C ASP A 9 12.91 20.55 0.85
N LEU A 10 14.23 20.63 0.64
CA LEU A 10 14.85 21.70 -0.16
C LEU A 10 14.89 21.37 -1.66
N ILE A 11 15.05 20.12 -2.05
CA ILE A 11 15.34 19.72 -3.44
C ILE A 11 14.42 18.61 -3.95
N GLY A 12 13.51 18.12 -3.13
CA GLY A 12 12.52 17.12 -3.50
C GLY A 12 13.03 15.68 -3.56
N ILE A 13 14.35 15.45 -3.41
CA ILE A 13 14.98 14.13 -3.44
C ILE A 13 16.00 13.97 -2.33
N PHE A 14 16.29 12.73 -1.94
CA PHE A 14 17.40 12.40 -1.06
C PHE A 14 18.70 12.35 -1.87
N LEU A 15 19.68 13.20 -1.53
CA LEU A 15 20.96 13.23 -2.24
C LEU A 15 22.00 12.28 -1.66
N SER A 16 21.97 12.05 -0.36
CA SER A 16 23.06 11.38 0.35
C SER A 16 22.80 9.88 0.53
N ALA A 17 21.55 9.48 0.84
CA ALA A 17 21.10 8.10 1.03
C ALA A 17 19.59 8.08 1.22
N HIS A 18 18.90 6.99 0.83
CA HIS A 18 17.50 6.82 1.18
C HIS A 18 17.36 6.42 2.65
N PRO A 19 16.35 6.92 3.41
CA PRO A 19 16.18 6.54 4.82
C PRO A 19 16.02 5.05 5.05
N LEU A 20 15.56 4.30 4.04
CA LEU A 20 15.38 2.85 4.09
C LEU A 20 16.64 2.04 3.75
N ASP A 21 17.77 2.65 3.37
CA ASP A 21 18.98 1.92 2.94
C ASP A 21 19.51 1.01 4.04
N GLU A 22 19.32 1.39 5.30
CA GLU A 22 19.65 0.55 6.46
C GLU A 22 18.80 -0.74 6.52
N TRP A 23 17.63 -0.73 5.86
CA TRP A 23 16.62 -1.80 5.86
C TRP A 23 16.39 -2.40 4.46
N GLU A 24 17.28 -2.12 3.50
CA GLU A 24 17.11 -2.54 2.11
C GLU A 24 16.91 -4.05 1.98
N PHE A 25 17.69 -4.83 2.73
CA PHE A 25 17.61 -6.28 2.69
C PHE A 25 16.24 -6.79 3.17
N GLU A 26 15.75 -6.26 4.29
CA GLU A 26 14.46 -6.64 4.87
C GLU A 26 13.31 -6.26 3.94
N VAL A 27 13.30 -5.04 3.41
CA VAL A 27 12.28 -4.57 2.46
C VAL A 27 12.27 -5.48 1.23
N ARG A 28 13.41 -5.77 0.62
CA ARG A 28 13.49 -6.64 -0.56
C ARG A 28 13.08 -8.09 -0.31
N LYS A 29 13.27 -8.62 0.90
CA LYS A 29 13.00 -10.02 1.21
C LYS A 29 11.61 -10.27 1.78
N LEU A 30 11.07 -9.31 2.51
CA LEU A 30 9.78 -9.45 3.20
C LEU A 30 8.62 -8.84 2.44
N CYS A 31 8.87 -7.85 1.58
CA CYS A 31 7.82 -7.13 0.89
C CYS A 31 7.57 -7.71 -0.50
N ASN A 32 6.31 -7.73 -0.88
CA ASN A 32 5.84 -8.20 -2.19
C ASN A 32 4.97 -7.16 -2.90
N THR A 33 4.88 -5.96 -2.33
CA THR A 33 4.21 -4.81 -2.96
C THR A 33 4.91 -3.51 -2.58
N THR A 34 4.72 -2.48 -3.39
CA THR A 34 5.34 -1.16 -3.27
C THR A 34 4.29 -0.07 -3.10
N ALA A 35 4.74 1.14 -2.69
CA ALA A 35 3.87 2.31 -2.61
C ALA A 35 3.28 2.69 -3.98
N GLU A 36 4.06 2.57 -5.06
CA GLU A 36 3.60 2.82 -6.42
C GLU A 36 2.49 1.86 -6.83
N GLU A 37 2.67 0.53 -6.61
CA GLU A 37 1.64 -0.47 -6.90
C GLU A 37 0.35 -0.24 -6.09
N MET A 38 0.48 0.18 -4.83
CA MET A 38 -0.68 0.50 -4.00
C MET A 38 -1.41 1.77 -4.45
N ASN A 39 -0.70 2.79 -4.93
CA ASN A 39 -1.33 3.96 -5.55
C ASN A 39 -2.04 3.60 -6.86
N GLN A 40 -1.46 2.71 -7.66
CA GLN A 40 -2.08 2.21 -8.87
C GLN A 40 -3.36 1.44 -8.53
N PHE A 41 -3.33 0.56 -7.52
CA PHE A 41 -4.52 -0.11 -7.01
C PHE A 41 -5.59 0.89 -6.53
N GLU A 42 -5.21 1.94 -5.79
CA GLU A 42 -6.16 2.96 -5.29
C GLU A 42 -6.92 3.64 -6.44
N ALA A 43 -6.25 3.85 -7.59
CA ALA A 43 -6.89 4.35 -8.80
C ALA A 43 -7.90 3.36 -9.40
N TRP A 44 -7.87 2.08 -9.04
CA TRP A 44 -8.71 1.00 -9.59
C TRP A 44 -9.76 0.45 -8.61
N THR A 45 -9.96 1.10 -7.48
CA THR A 45 -10.86 0.61 -6.42
C THR A 45 -12.33 0.52 -6.84
N SER A 46 -12.77 1.35 -7.79
CA SER A 46 -14.15 1.32 -8.29
C SER A 46 -14.27 0.69 -9.68
N PRO A 47 -15.42 0.08 -10.02
CA PRO A 47 -15.68 -0.47 -11.36
C PRO A 47 -15.52 0.56 -12.48
N ALA A 48 -16.02 1.77 -12.29
CA ALA A 48 -15.94 2.84 -13.27
C ALA A 48 -14.49 3.23 -13.59
N ALA A 49 -13.65 3.32 -12.57
CA ALA A 49 -12.23 3.65 -12.73
C ALA A 49 -11.48 2.54 -13.48
N ARG A 50 -11.76 1.26 -13.18
CA ARG A 50 -11.14 0.13 -13.89
C ARG A 50 -11.53 0.08 -15.36
N ASN A 51 -12.80 0.33 -15.68
CA ASN A 51 -13.27 0.37 -17.06
C ASN A 51 -12.60 1.50 -17.85
N ALA A 52 -12.44 2.69 -17.24
CA ALA A 52 -11.75 3.81 -17.86
C ALA A 52 -10.28 3.50 -18.11
N ALA A 53 -9.58 2.92 -17.13
CA ALA A 53 -8.18 2.52 -17.26
C ALA A 53 -7.96 1.43 -18.32
N SER A 54 -8.88 0.45 -18.40
CA SER A 54 -8.81 -0.61 -19.42
C SER A 54 -9.01 -0.05 -20.85
N ALA A 55 -9.89 0.95 -21.03
CA ALA A 55 -10.07 1.60 -22.32
C ALA A 55 -8.79 2.33 -22.78
N SER A 56 -8.12 3.04 -21.86
CA SER A 56 -6.89 3.76 -22.16
C SER A 56 -5.73 2.82 -22.56
N ILE A 57 -5.69 1.61 -22.01
CA ILE A 57 -4.67 0.60 -22.36
C ILE A 57 -4.92 0.09 -23.79
N GLN A 58 -6.17 -0.08 -24.21
CA GLN A 58 -6.50 -0.55 -25.56
C GLN A 58 -6.16 0.48 -26.64
N GLU A 59 -6.37 1.77 -26.37
CA GLU A 59 -6.04 2.86 -27.33
C GLU A 59 -4.53 2.96 -27.59
N ASN A 60 -3.69 2.64 -26.60
CA ASN A 60 -2.23 2.72 -26.74
C ASN A 60 -1.59 1.50 -27.42
N ASN A 61 -2.30 0.37 -27.53
CA ASN A 61 -1.79 -0.85 -28.18
C ASN A 61 -1.98 -0.85 -29.70
N ASP A 62 -2.66 0.15 -30.29
CA ASP A 62 -2.82 0.31 -31.75
C ASP A 62 -1.63 1.01 -32.42
N GLU A 63 -0.65 1.52 -31.66
CA GLU A 63 0.64 2.00 -32.19
C GLU A 63 1.73 0.93 -31.98
N GLU A 64 2.24 0.42 -33.12
CA GLU A 64 3.34 -0.57 -33.17
C GLU A 64 4.48 -0.23 -32.20
N THR A 65 4.62 -0.97 -31.10
CA THR A 65 5.82 -0.95 -30.25
C THR A 65 6.33 -2.37 -29.99
N ILE A 66 7.50 -2.57 -30.57
CA ILE A 66 8.62 -3.49 -30.36
C ILE A 66 8.49 -4.49 -29.20
N GLU A 67 8.67 -5.76 -29.55
CA GLU A 67 8.84 -6.96 -28.74
C GLU A 67 9.73 -6.72 -27.52
N ASP A 68 9.20 -6.99 -26.34
CA ASP A 68 9.78 -7.38 -25.03
C ASP A 68 9.14 -6.73 -23.80
N GLU A 69 8.01 -6.03 -23.90
CA GLU A 69 7.27 -5.60 -22.71
C GLU A 69 6.38 -6.74 -22.20
N LYS A 70 6.64 -7.20 -20.98
CA LYS A 70 5.70 -8.04 -20.22
C LYS A 70 4.32 -7.40 -20.33
N GLU A 71 3.40 -8.10 -20.96
CA GLU A 71 2.02 -7.69 -21.15
C GLU A 71 1.46 -7.16 -19.82
N ALA A 72 1.24 -5.85 -19.73
CA ALA A 72 0.79 -5.20 -18.51
C ALA A 72 -0.61 -5.73 -18.17
N LEU A 73 -0.78 -6.22 -16.95
CA LEU A 73 -2.07 -6.73 -16.49
C LEU A 73 -3.13 -5.62 -16.54
N THR A 74 -4.30 -5.93 -17.06
CA THR A 74 -5.45 -5.04 -16.94
C THR A 74 -5.81 -4.85 -15.45
N PRO A 75 -6.49 -3.74 -15.07
CA PRO A 75 -6.92 -3.50 -13.70
C PRO A 75 -7.70 -4.66 -13.07
N ASN A 76 -8.60 -5.31 -13.81
CA ASN A 76 -9.35 -6.46 -13.31
C ASN A 76 -8.45 -7.69 -13.11
N GLN A 77 -7.55 -8.00 -14.05
CA GLN A 77 -6.59 -9.10 -13.91
C GLN A 77 -5.62 -8.88 -12.73
N TRP A 78 -5.21 -7.63 -12.52
CA TRP A 78 -4.36 -7.30 -11.38
C TRP A 78 -5.09 -7.52 -10.05
N ILE A 79 -6.34 -7.06 -9.93
CA ILE A 79 -7.17 -7.28 -8.74
C ILE A 79 -7.45 -8.78 -8.55
N GLU A 80 -7.81 -9.52 -9.58
CA GLU A 80 -8.05 -10.97 -9.52
C GLU A 80 -6.83 -11.73 -8.97
N LYS A 81 -5.66 -11.34 -9.41
CA LYS A 81 -4.39 -11.92 -8.95
C LYS A 81 -4.08 -11.62 -7.48
N HIS A 82 -4.41 -10.41 -7.00
CA HIS A 82 -3.99 -9.94 -5.67
C HIS A 82 -5.10 -9.98 -4.62
N ALA A 83 -6.39 -10.03 -5.01
CA ALA A 83 -7.50 -10.08 -4.05
C ALA A 83 -7.40 -11.32 -3.16
N GLY A 84 -7.50 -11.11 -1.84
CA GLY A 84 -7.37 -12.15 -0.84
C GLY A 84 -5.95 -12.65 -0.57
N GLN A 85 -4.96 -12.25 -1.38
CA GLN A 85 -3.56 -12.58 -1.12
C GLN A 85 -2.95 -11.64 -0.08
N PRO A 86 -2.04 -12.12 0.77
CA PRO A 86 -1.34 -11.26 1.71
C PRO A 86 -0.40 -10.32 0.96
N LEU A 87 -0.58 -9.02 1.15
CA LEU A 87 0.29 -7.97 0.67
C LEU A 87 1.16 -7.46 1.80
N HIS A 88 2.43 -7.29 1.51
CA HIS A 88 3.46 -6.89 2.47
C HIS A 88 4.22 -5.70 1.94
N MET A 89 4.24 -4.61 2.71
CA MET A 89 4.94 -3.38 2.39
C MET A 89 5.83 -2.94 3.54
N GLY A 90 7.05 -2.53 3.25
CA GLY A 90 7.99 -1.95 4.22
C GLY A 90 8.31 -0.50 3.86
N GLY A 91 8.37 0.36 4.87
CA GLY A 91 8.65 1.77 4.63
C GLY A 91 8.79 2.59 5.91
N ILE A 92 8.92 3.90 5.73
CA ILE A 92 8.92 4.88 6.81
C ILE A 92 7.58 5.60 6.85
N ILE A 93 7.02 5.79 8.04
CA ILE A 93 5.82 6.63 8.23
C ILE A 93 6.25 8.10 8.16
N VAL A 94 5.85 8.79 7.10
CA VAL A 94 6.16 10.22 6.89
C VAL A 94 5.07 11.14 7.43
N ALA A 95 3.84 10.67 7.54
CA ALA A 95 2.74 11.39 8.17
C ALA A 95 1.84 10.44 8.98
N ALA A 96 1.38 10.91 10.14
CA ALA A 96 0.48 10.19 11.02
C ALA A 96 -0.52 11.17 11.64
N GLU A 97 -1.81 10.90 11.43
CA GLU A 97 -2.90 11.73 11.94
C GLU A 97 -3.91 10.84 12.66
N ASP A 98 -4.07 11.04 13.94
CA ASP A 98 -5.12 10.42 14.73
C ASP A 98 -6.42 11.26 14.61
N ARG A 99 -7.54 10.61 14.35
CA ARG A 99 -8.83 11.25 14.08
C ARG A 99 -9.96 10.58 14.87
N MET A 100 -11.08 11.30 14.97
CA MET A 100 -12.31 10.79 15.57
C MET A 100 -13.43 10.83 14.54
N SER A 101 -14.17 9.74 14.40
CA SER A 101 -15.37 9.69 13.55
C SER A 101 -16.53 10.46 14.21
N GLN A 102 -17.57 10.78 13.43
CA GLN A 102 -18.79 11.42 13.96
C GLN A 102 -19.48 10.59 15.08
N LYS A 103 -19.27 9.28 15.09
CA LYS A 103 -19.79 8.37 16.10
C LYS A 103 -18.89 8.21 17.33
N GLY A 104 -17.80 8.99 17.41
CA GLY A 104 -16.84 8.93 18.52
C GLY A 104 -15.86 7.76 18.44
N ASN A 105 -15.75 7.04 17.32
CA ASN A 105 -14.79 5.97 17.17
C ASN A 105 -13.45 6.53 16.65
N PRO A 106 -12.33 6.22 17.31
CA PRO A 106 -11.01 6.67 16.89
C PRO A 106 -10.55 5.89 15.64
N TRP A 107 -9.80 6.58 14.78
CA TRP A 107 -9.16 6.01 13.59
C TRP A 107 -7.93 6.85 13.23
N GLY A 108 -7.06 6.32 12.39
CA GLY A 108 -5.86 7.02 11.98
C GLY A 108 -5.68 7.02 10.46
N LYS A 109 -5.08 8.10 9.96
CA LYS A 109 -4.67 8.29 8.58
C LYS A 109 -3.15 8.40 8.54
N TYR A 110 -2.52 7.59 7.73
CA TYR A 110 -1.07 7.43 7.70
C TYR A 110 -0.55 7.51 6.28
N THR A 111 0.66 8.01 6.12
CA THR A 111 1.39 7.95 4.86
C THR A 111 2.69 7.20 5.11
N ILE A 112 2.87 6.11 4.39
CA ILE A 112 4.12 5.35 4.33
C ILE A 112 4.86 5.70 3.05
N GLU A 113 6.19 5.78 3.13
CA GLU A 113 7.08 6.03 2.00
C GLU A 113 8.08 4.87 1.88
N ASP A 114 8.26 4.40 0.66
CA ASP A 114 9.28 3.43 0.28
C ASP A 114 10.19 3.98 -0.83
N TYR A 115 10.95 3.11 -1.52
CA TYR A 115 11.84 3.53 -2.62
C TYR A 115 11.09 4.00 -3.87
N THR A 116 9.81 3.67 -4.02
CA THR A 116 9.01 3.96 -5.22
C THR A 116 8.12 5.17 -5.05
N GLY A 117 7.88 5.60 -3.82
CA GLY A 117 7.03 6.75 -3.53
C GLY A 117 6.36 6.68 -2.17
N SER A 118 5.23 7.36 -2.04
CA SER A 118 4.44 7.37 -0.80
C SER A 118 3.01 6.88 -1.06
N TYR A 119 2.50 6.07 -0.13
CA TYR A 119 1.14 5.55 -0.16
C TYR A 119 0.39 5.94 1.10
N GLN A 120 -0.88 6.35 0.94
CA GLN A 120 -1.72 6.78 2.04
C GLN A 120 -2.77 5.70 2.37
N PHE A 121 -2.83 5.32 3.65
CA PHE A 121 -3.80 4.33 4.12
C PHE A 121 -4.47 4.77 5.41
N SER A 122 -5.51 4.06 5.82
CA SER A 122 -6.24 4.32 7.05
C SER A 122 -6.36 3.05 7.89
N ALA A 123 -6.31 3.21 9.22
CA ALA A 123 -6.58 2.15 10.17
C ALA A 123 -7.82 2.50 11.01
N PHE A 124 -8.74 1.55 11.13
CA PHE A 124 -10.01 1.72 11.82
C PHE A 124 -10.19 0.66 12.92
N GLY A 125 -11.05 0.97 13.90
CA GLY A 125 -11.52 0.03 14.92
C GLY A 125 -10.38 -0.67 15.66
N GLU A 126 -10.45 -2.01 15.75
CA GLU A 126 -9.46 -2.81 16.50
C GLU A 126 -8.06 -2.72 15.89
N THR A 127 -7.94 -2.65 14.57
CA THR A 127 -6.65 -2.50 13.89
C THR A 127 -5.97 -1.19 14.28
N TYR A 128 -6.73 -0.09 14.34
CA TYR A 128 -6.21 1.18 14.84
C TYR A 128 -5.76 1.06 16.30
N LEU A 129 -6.62 0.56 17.18
CA LEU A 129 -6.31 0.45 18.61
C LEU A 129 -5.07 -0.39 18.88
N LYS A 130 -4.89 -1.47 18.10
CA LYS A 130 -3.76 -2.38 18.24
C LYS A 130 -2.44 -1.79 17.72
N HIS A 131 -2.49 -0.99 16.65
CA HIS A 131 -1.29 -0.63 15.89
C HIS A 131 -0.94 0.87 15.91
N ALA A 132 -1.81 1.77 16.37
CA ALA A 132 -1.57 3.21 16.38
C ALA A 132 -0.27 3.61 17.11
N ALA A 133 0.13 2.85 18.14
CA ALA A 133 1.37 3.10 18.86
C ALA A 133 2.63 2.89 18.00
N LEU A 134 2.57 2.02 16.98
CA LEU A 134 3.66 1.74 16.05
C LEU A 134 3.66 2.68 14.83
N LEU A 135 2.48 3.21 14.47
CA LEU A 135 2.27 4.07 13.31
C LEU A 135 2.55 5.54 13.66
N LYS A 136 3.78 5.82 14.07
CA LYS A 136 4.23 7.19 14.42
C LYS A 136 5.16 7.72 13.34
N GLN A 137 5.16 9.04 13.18
CA GLN A 137 6.07 9.70 12.23
C GLN A 137 7.53 9.29 12.46
N ASN A 138 8.25 9.03 11.40
CA ASN A 138 9.63 8.51 11.36
C ASN A 138 9.79 7.06 11.87
N ALA A 139 8.70 6.31 12.08
CA ALA A 139 8.78 4.89 12.39
C ALA A 139 9.05 4.06 11.12
N TYR A 140 9.96 3.12 11.19
CA TYR A 140 10.21 2.13 10.15
C TYR A 140 9.32 0.92 10.39
N VAL A 141 8.36 0.71 9.52
CA VAL A 141 7.30 -0.29 9.71
C VAL A 141 7.22 -1.26 8.54
N TYR A 142 6.78 -2.46 8.89
CA TYR A 142 6.35 -3.49 7.98
C TYR A 142 4.84 -3.65 8.15
N LEU A 143 4.11 -3.49 7.07
CA LEU A 143 2.66 -3.60 7.00
C LEU A 143 2.26 -4.90 6.33
N SER A 144 1.24 -5.57 6.85
CA SER A 144 0.59 -6.70 6.19
C SER A 144 -0.90 -6.45 6.10
N GLY A 145 -1.47 -6.73 4.95
CA GLY A 145 -2.89 -6.57 4.69
C GLY A 145 -3.33 -7.35 3.46
N THR A 146 -4.59 -7.19 3.08
CA THR A 146 -5.17 -7.82 1.90
C THR A 146 -6.03 -6.83 1.13
N ILE A 147 -6.13 -7.05 -0.18
CA ILE A 147 -7.16 -6.41 -1.00
C ILE A 147 -8.42 -7.24 -0.90
N GLN A 148 -9.52 -6.61 -0.54
CA GLN A 148 -10.81 -7.25 -0.38
C GLN A 148 -11.92 -6.39 -0.95
N GLN A 149 -13.07 -7.00 -1.23
CA GLN A 149 -14.25 -6.24 -1.61
C GLN A 149 -14.70 -5.37 -0.44
N ARG A 150 -15.06 -4.13 -0.73
CA ARG A 150 -15.52 -3.18 0.29
C ARG A 150 -16.72 -3.74 1.04
N GLY A 151 -16.61 -3.75 2.35
CA GLY A 151 -17.64 -4.29 3.22
C GLY A 151 -17.52 -5.79 3.52
N ALA A 152 -16.48 -6.48 3.04
CA ALA A 152 -16.27 -7.91 3.28
C ALA A 152 -16.19 -8.28 4.78
N GLN A 153 -15.85 -7.33 5.64
CA GLN A 153 -15.80 -7.49 7.10
C GLN A 153 -17.19 -7.57 7.76
N PHE A 154 -18.27 -7.24 7.05
CA PHE A 154 -19.61 -7.25 7.65
C PHE A 154 -20.29 -8.62 7.56
N LYS A 155 -21.01 -9.01 8.60
CA LYS A 155 -21.65 -10.34 8.76
C LYS A 155 -22.58 -10.74 7.62
N PHE A 156 -23.23 -9.76 6.97
CA PHE A 156 -24.19 -10.00 5.90
C PHE A 156 -23.66 -9.64 4.51
N PHE A 157 -22.34 -9.56 4.39
CA PHE A 157 -21.69 -9.28 3.12
C PHE A 157 -22.03 -10.37 2.08
N LYS A 158 -22.32 -9.91 0.86
CA LYS A 158 -22.50 -10.78 -0.30
C LYS A 158 -21.48 -10.39 -1.35
N PRO A 159 -20.58 -11.31 -1.75
CA PRO A 159 -19.61 -11.03 -2.81
C PRO A 159 -20.31 -10.65 -4.12
N LYS A 160 -19.73 -9.72 -4.85
CA LYS A 160 -20.14 -9.31 -6.18
C LYS A 160 -19.11 -9.80 -7.20
N PRO A 161 -19.50 -9.96 -8.49
CA PRO A 161 -18.54 -10.13 -9.57
C PRO A 161 -17.51 -9.00 -9.58
N ILE A 162 -16.30 -9.31 -10.06
CA ILE A 162 -15.18 -8.34 -10.04
C ILE A 162 -15.51 -7.05 -10.78
N GLU A 163 -16.31 -7.16 -11.85
CA GLU A 163 -16.71 -6.03 -12.70
C GLU A 163 -17.63 -5.04 -11.97
N GLU A 164 -18.33 -5.50 -10.93
CA GLU A 164 -19.30 -4.72 -10.16
C GLU A 164 -18.82 -4.35 -8.75
N ALA A 165 -17.75 -4.99 -8.30
CA ALA A 165 -17.28 -4.85 -6.92
C ALA A 165 -16.39 -3.61 -6.74
N GLU A 166 -16.56 -2.92 -5.61
CA GLU A 166 -15.55 -1.99 -5.10
C GLU A 166 -14.56 -2.74 -4.22
N TYR A 167 -13.30 -2.35 -4.29
CA TYR A 167 -12.22 -2.95 -3.52
C TYR A 167 -11.58 -1.94 -2.57
N GLU A 168 -10.99 -2.44 -1.51
CA GLU A 168 -10.26 -1.65 -0.53
C GLU A 168 -9.06 -2.44 0.00
N PHE A 169 -8.02 -1.74 0.42
CA PHE A 169 -6.93 -2.34 1.18
C PHE A 169 -7.33 -2.44 2.65
N SER A 170 -7.27 -3.64 3.20
CA SER A 170 -7.54 -3.93 4.60
C SER A 170 -6.24 -4.21 5.34
N LEU A 171 -5.78 -3.25 6.12
CA LEU A 171 -4.62 -3.41 6.99
C LEU A 171 -4.93 -4.44 8.09
N GLN A 172 -4.08 -5.45 8.24
CA GLN A 172 -4.24 -6.53 9.22
C GLN A 172 -3.21 -6.46 10.33
N GLN A 173 -1.95 -6.19 9.98
CA GLN A 173 -0.85 -6.20 10.94
C GLN A 173 0.16 -5.10 10.63
N VAL A 174 0.75 -4.57 11.71
CA VAL A 174 1.88 -3.65 11.68
C VAL A 174 2.95 -4.18 12.61
N GLN A 175 4.19 -4.18 12.15
CA GLN A 175 5.38 -4.50 12.96
C GLN A 175 6.46 -3.46 12.70
N MET A 176 7.39 -3.28 13.63
CA MET A 176 8.63 -2.57 13.31
C MET A 176 9.49 -3.43 12.38
N ILE A 177 10.14 -2.85 11.37
CA ILE A 177 10.98 -3.61 10.42
C ILE A 177 12.04 -4.45 11.17
N LYS A 178 12.64 -3.90 12.22
CA LYS A 178 13.62 -4.61 13.08
C LYS A 178 13.07 -5.89 13.74
N ASP A 179 11.77 -5.96 14.00
CA ASP A 179 11.13 -7.11 14.62
C ASP A 179 10.70 -8.15 13.57
N ALA A 180 10.28 -7.71 12.39
CA ALA A 180 10.01 -8.57 11.24
C ALA A 180 11.26 -9.38 10.80
N GLN A 181 12.45 -8.83 11.03
CA GLN A 181 13.73 -9.50 10.78
C GLN A 181 13.91 -10.81 11.61
N LYS A 182 13.32 -10.89 12.79
CA LYS A 182 13.41 -12.08 13.64
C LYS A 182 12.69 -13.28 13.03
N ASP A 183 11.62 -13.03 12.29
CA ASP A 183 10.83 -14.07 11.63
C ASP A 183 11.63 -14.70 10.48
N LEU A 184 12.50 -13.93 9.80
CA LEU A 184 13.43 -14.44 8.77
C LEU A 184 14.53 -15.35 9.29
N ARG A 185 14.96 -15.16 10.54
CA ARG A 185 16.03 -15.95 11.15
C ARG A 185 15.55 -17.25 11.76
N SER A 186 14.24 -17.48 11.77
CA SER A 186 13.57 -18.65 12.33
C SER A 186 13.24 -19.73 11.29
N ILE A 187 13.56 -19.46 10.00
CA ILE A 187 13.43 -20.36 8.85
C ILE A 187 14.81 -20.90 8.48
#